data_bf98ec5fd1b46fd3b259dbf49928253f
#
_entry.id   bf98ec5fd1b46fd3b259dbf49928253f
#
_cell.length_a   1.000
_cell.length_b   1.000
_cell.length_c   1.000
_cell.angle_alpha   90.00
_cell.angle_beta   90.00
_cell.angle_gamma   90.00
#
_symmetry.space_group_name_H-M   'P 1'
#
loop_
_entity.id
_entity.type
_entity.pdbx_description
1 polymer ?
#
loop_
_entity_poly.entity_id
_entity_poly.type
_entity_poly.pdbx_seq_one_letter_code
_entity_poly.pdbx_strand_id
1 'polypeptide(L)'
;VSLSXXXXXXXXDENPKYSVDNTVIFDSEETAKQALDACYGYLTTQDCFGQGVYEMSVGSSGLSWSQTNGSEPDRYASLNATTAGDAVLWAWRGLYKAIQECNTFIVNMNNGSLSEDLKENYTAQASFIRGLCYYYLSMMWGDVPLRIEPSAHDAISEPKSSFIDVVGQIFIDWKYAYDNLPENGEHVDGYIDKLGVAAYLAKLNWMLSCNPDLADRKADYLKDAKFWCDLVYGKYSLQSRYSDLFVNHVQNSPESIFQLNFTTSSDYSWNRLNWIFAADNASPGTAYQRIRSTKAFHDLFRGTYPGDPRYDATFLTRWYDVKNGSSYHLISDSVYTYPYKTYKTKSTSRVADAVAYIPYDQMDDPTNPTVEELTVLQEQFYTENTTTGEKNVVNLVGQFATSVGDHAGWPLWKKQIDFNCQAQQSNNNIILYRYADFLLLMADVYNELDETDRAANLVNEVLRRARTSVSPEASQPVDFPRGLSKDQMRKKIFYERLFELAAEPEMYFDIRRGGTETLKMALEIVNRHDITYEHCEGEAQHNNPDQRFRDRYFGEDATFYGKVSDESFLKKNLHLPIPHSELSANDGLSAADQNFGY
;
A
#
# COMPACT_ATOMS: atom_id res chain seq x y z
N VAL A 1 -19.93 0.90 -9.21
CA VAL A 1 -21.16 0.98 -8.42
C VAL A 1 -20.83 1.56 -7.07
N SER A 2 -21.55 2.60 -6.73
CA SER A 2 -21.27 3.20 -5.44
C SER A 2 -21.82 2.33 -4.32
N LEU A 3 -21.25 2.49 -3.19
CA LEU A 3 -21.70 1.74 -2.05
C LEU A 3 -23.12 2.12 -1.67
N SER A 4 -23.42 3.35 -1.85
CA SER A 4 -24.78 3.75 -1.57
C SER A 4 -25.76 3.02 -2.46
N UNK A 5 -25.34 2.86 -3.36
CA UNK A 5 -26.10 2.15 -4.22
C UNK A 5 -26.29 0.80 -3.92
N UNK A 6 -25.44 0.67 -3.66
CA UNK A 6 -25.45 -0.60 -3.39
C UNK A 6 -26.24 -0.95 -2.34
N UNK A 7 -25.86 -0.38 -1.79
CA UNK A 7 -26.49 -0.68 -0.73
C UNK A 7 -27.84 -0.45 -0.88
N UNK A 8 -27.59 0.20 -1.43
CA UNK A 8 -28.76 0.45 -1.69
C UNK A 8 -29.36 -0.55 -2.43
N UNK A 9 -28.59 -0.76 -2.76
CA UNK A 9 -29.02 -1.61 -3.44
C UNK A 9 -29.80 -2.39 -2.75
N UNK A 10 -29.09 -2.33 -2.07
CA UNK A 10 -29.77 -3.04 -1.49
C UNK A 10 -30.87 -2.38 -1.07
N UNK A 11 -30.35 -1.62 -1.06
CA UNK A 11 -31.22 -1.04 -0.61
C UNK A 11 -32.19 -0.60 -1.44
N UNK A 12 -31.67 -0.50 -2.29
CA UNK A 12 -32.19 -0.35 -2.69
C UNK A 12 -32.94 -0.67 -2.96
N ASP A 13 -33.46 -0.55 -3.05
CA ASP A 13 -34.78 -0.98 -2.83
C ASP A 13 -35.72 -0.66 -3.95
N GLU A 14 -35.17 -0.23 -5.03
CA GLU A 14 -36.08 -0.04 -6.15
C GLU A 14 -36.70 -1.34 -6.53
N ASN A 15 -35.90 -2.40 -6.49
CA ASN A 15 -36.45 -3.65 -6.99
C ASN A 15 -36.15 -4.89 -6.17
N PRO A 16 -35.60 -4.80 -5.01
CA PRO A 16 -35.38 -6.07 -4.33
C PRO A 16 -36.71 -6.72 -4.03
N LYS A 17 -36.71 -8.04 -4.08
CA LYS A 17 -37.87 -8.82 -3.73
C LYS A 17 -37.53 -9.60 -2.47
N TYR A 18 -38.44 -9.57 -1.51
CA TYR A 18 -38.21 -10.17 -0.22
C TYR A 18 -39.09 -11.39 -0.03
N SER A 19 -38.53 -12.41 0.56
CA SER A 19 -39.29 -13.53 1.02
C SER A 19 -39.92 -13.19 2.38
N VAL A 20 -40.68 -14.14 2.92
CA VAL A 20 -41.36 -13.87 4.20
C VAL A 20 -40.38 -13.67 5.34
N ASP A 21 -39.14 -14.15 5.20
CA ASP A 21 -38.11 -13.98 6.22
C ASP A 21 -37.17 -12.84 5.89
N ASN A 22 -37.55 -11.94 4.98
CA ASN A 22 -36.79 -10.77 4.57
C ASN A 22 -35.52 -11.09 3.79
N THR A 23 -35.41 -12.30 3.28
CA THR A 23 -34.31 -12.63 2.39
C THR A 23 -34.64 -12.06 1.02
N VAL A 24 -33.70 -11.32 0.43
CA VAL A 24 -33.86 -10.81 -0.92
C VAL A 24 -33.75 -11.96 -1.89
N ILE A 25 -34.69 -12.05 -2.83
CA ILE A 25 -34.68 -13.10 -3.83
C ILE A 25 -34.39 -12.47 -5.17
N PHE A 26 -33.30 -12.91 -5.82
CA PHE A 26 -32.95 -12.38 -7.13
C PHE A 26 -33.72 -13.15 -8.22
N ASP A 27 -34.50 -12.41 -9.00
CA ASP A 27 -35.22 -13.00 -10.10
C ASP A 27 -34.83 -12.40 -11.45
N SER A 28 -33.83 -11.55 -11.48
CA SER A 28 -33.31 -11.01 -12.73
C SER A 28 -31.80 -10.89 -12.61
N GLU A 29 -31.13 -11.03 -13.74
CA GLU A 29 -29.69 -10.87 -13.79
C GLU A 29 -29.29 -9.44 -13.42
N GLU A 30 -30.09 -8.45 -13.85
CA GLU A 30 -29.77 -7.07 -13.57
C GLU A 30 -29.73 -6.79 -12.08
N THR A 31 -30.72 -7.27 -11.34
CA THR A 31 -30.76 -7.06 -9.90
C THR A 31 -29.60 -7.77 -9.21
N ALA A 32 -29.31 -9.00 -9.63
CA ALA A 32 -28.20 -9.74 -9.06
C ALA A 32 -26.87 -9.05 -9.34
N LYS A 33 -26.71 -8.52 -10.57
CA LYS A 33 -25.45 -7.85 -10.92
C LYS A 33 -25.26 -6.60 -10.08
N GLN A 34 -26.33 -5.84 -9.85
CA GLN A 34 -26.22 -4.67 -9.00
C GLN A 34 -25.79 -5.05 -7.59
N ALA A 35 -26.32 -6.15 -7.06
CA ALA A 35 -25.94 -6.60 -5.73
C ALA A 35 -24.51 -7.10 -5.70
N LEU A 36 -24.06 -7.78 -6.76
CA LEU A 36 -22.68 -8.21 -6.84
C LEU A 36 -21.75 -6.99 -6.91
N ASP A 37 -22.13 -6.00 -7.71
CA ASP A 37 -21.32 -4.78 -7.79
C ASP A 37 -21.24 -4.07 -6.45
N ALA A 38 -22.27 -4.21 -5.61
CA ALA A 38 -22.18 -3.66 -4.25
C ALA A 38 -21.14 -4.40 -3.43
N CYS A 39 -20.97 -5.71 -3.63
CA CYS A 39 -19.91 -6.43 -2.94
C CYS A 39 -18.53 -5.87 -3.29
N TYR A 40 -18.29 -5.64 -4.58
CA TYR A 40 -17.05 -4.99 -4.99
C TYR A 40 -16.97 -3.57 -4.44
N GLY A 41 -18.09 -2.87 -4.41
CA GLY A 41 -18.12 -1.50 -3.95
C GLY A 41 -17.74 -1.33 -2.50
N TYR A 42 -17.99 -2.32 -1.66
CA TYR A 42 -17.56 -2.22 -0.27
C TYR A 42 -16.04 -2.22 -0.15
N LEU A 43 -15.34 -2.82 -1.12
CA LEU A 43 -13.88 -2.76 -1.11
C LEU A 43 -13.37 -1.34 -1.37
N THR A 44 -14.15 -0.51 -2.04
CA THR A 44 -13.70 0.85 -2.40
C THR A 44 -14.22 1.92 -1.47
N THR A 45 -14.81 1.55 -0.35
CA THR A 45 -15.21 2.55 0.65
C THR A 45 -13.99 3.13 1.34
N GLN A 46 -14.18 4.30 1.96
CA GLN A 46 -13.10 4.91 2.72
C GLN A 46 -12.68 4.07 3.90
N ASP A 47 -13.63 3.36 4.52
CA ASP A 47 -13.23 2.45 5.61
C ASP A 47 -12.27 1.39 5.10
N CYS A 48 -12.53 0.85 3.92
CA CYS A 48 -11.75 -0.26 3.40
C CYS A 48 -10.54 0.26 2.64
N PHE A 49 -10.43 -0.06 1.34
CA PHE A 49 -9.22 0.30 0.61
C PHE A 49 -9.17 1.76 0.18
N GLY A 50 -10.29 2.47 0.25
CA GLY A 50 -10.27 3.89 -0.04
C GLY A 50 -9.49 4.72 0.95
N GLN A 51 -9.28 4.20 2.14
CA GLN A 51 -8.39 4.83 3.12
C GLN A 51 -7.93 3.83 4.18
N GLY A 52 -8.85 3.28 5.00
CA GLY A 52 -8.46 2.60 6.24
C GLY A 52 -7.44 1.51 6.05
N VAL A 53 -7.73 0.54 5.17
CA VAL A 53 -6.81 -0.59 4.97
C VAL A 53 -5.51 -0.11 4.35
N TYR A 54 -5.60 0.79 3.38
CA TYR A 54 -4.41 1.29 2.71
C TYR A 54 -3.55 2.10 3.69
N GLU A 55 -4.19 2.98 4.44
CA GLU A 55 -3.48 3.80 5.41
C GLU A 55 -2.77 2.93 6.45
N MET A 56 -3.45 1.93 6.97
CA MET A 56 -2.83 1.09 7.98
C MET A 56 -1.72 0.24 7.40
N SER A 57 -1.88 -0.30 6.19
CA SER A 57 -0.85 -1.16 5.65
C SER A 57 0.43 -0.39 5.32
N VAL A 58 0.33 0.74 4.64
CA VAL A 58 1.53 1.52 4.32
C VAL A 58 2.01 2.27 5.54
N GLY A 59 1.09 2.86 6.30
CA GLY A 59 1.46 3.69 7.44
C GLY A 59 2.13 2.91 8.56
N SER A 60 1.69 1.67 8.80
CA SER A 60 2.27 0.89 9.89
C SER A 60 3.25 -0.16 9.38
N SER A 61 3.77 0.01 8.18
CA SER A 61 4.73 -0.94 7.63
C SER A 61 6.02 -1.01 8.45
N GLY A 62 6.44 0.10 9.03
CA GLY A 62 7.74 0.26 9.67
C GLY A 62 8.68 1.12 8.87
N LEU A 63 8.34 1.42 7.62
CA LEU A 63 9.18 2.24 6.75
C LEU A 63 8.54 3.59 6.43
N SER A 64 7.44 3.91 7.09
CA SER A 64 6.78 5.21 6.95
C SER A 64 7.04 6.08 8.14
N TRP A 65 6.89 7.38 7.92
CA TRP A 65 7.09 8.39 8.96
C TRP A 65 5.88 9.30 8.99
N SER A 66 5.55 9.81 10.16
CA SER A 66 4.51 10.81 10.30
C SER A 66 5.00 11.96 11.17
N GLN A 67 4.58 13.16 10.81
CA GLN A 67 5.17 14.38 11.38
C GLN A 67 4.61 14.77 12.74
N THR A 68 3.35 14.47 13.00
CA THR A 68 2.69 15.05 14.15
C THR A 68 2.86 14.18 15.39
N ASN A 69 3.63 14.67 16.33
CA ASN A 69 3.96 13.93 17.53
C ASN A 69 2.69 13.62 18.33
N GLY A 70 2.54 12.37 18.68
CA GLY A 70 1.42 11.92 19.51
C GLY A 70 0.11 11.69 18.80
N SER A 71 0.05 12.00 17.50
CA SER A 71 -1.16 11.73 16.72
C SER A 71 -1.27 10.24 16.39
N GLU A 72 -2.43 9.82 15.92
CA GLU A 72 -2.58 8.43 15.50
C GLU A 72 -1.58 8.04 14.42
N PRO A 73 -1.38 8.85 13.36
CA PRO A 73 -0.38 8.47 12.37
C PRO A 73 1.03 8.35 12.95
N ASP A 74 1.39 9.23 13.88
CA ASP A 74 2.68 9.11 14.56
C ASP A 74 2.77 7.78 15.29
N ARG A 75 1.71 7.38 15.96
CA ARG A 75 1.74 6.15 16.73
C ARG A 75 1.87 4.93 15.83
N TYR A 76 1.05 4.84 14.77
CA TYR A 76 1.17 3.63 13.96
C TYR A 76 2.46 3.63 13.11
N ALA A 77 2.94 4.79 12.70
CA ALA A 77 4.18 4.82 11.93
C ALA A 77 5.38 4.42 12.78
N SER A 78 5.35 4.72 14.07
CA SER A 78 6.41 4.32 14.97
C SER A 78 6.15 2.96 15.62
N LEU A 79 5.23 2.19 15.07
CA LEU A 79 4.91 0.84 15.51
C LEU A 79 4.43 0.81 16.94
N ASN A 80 3.53 1.72 17.24
CA ASN A 80 2.87 1.77 18.54
C ASN A 80 1.41 2.17 18.34
N ALA A 81 0.74 1.45 17.44
CA ALA A 81 -0.64 1.76 17.09
C ALA A 81 -1.52 1.67 18.33
N THR A 82 -2.47 2.58 18.40
CA THR A 82 -3.37 2.62 19.54
C THR A 82 -4.62 1.81 19.25
N THR A 83 -5.16 1.19 20.30
CA THR A 83 -6.41 0.44 20.18
C THR A 83 -7.61 1.34 19.92
N ALA A 84 -7.48 2.64 20.17
CA ALA A 84 -8.56 3.60 19.97
C ALA A 84 -8.43 4.41 18.69
N GLY A 85 -7.49 4.03 17.80
CA GLY A 85 -7.28 4.80 16.59
C GLY A 85 -8.41 4.65 15.58
N ASP A 86 -8.68 5.75 14.86
CA ASP A 86 -9.72 5.72 13.84
C ASP A 86 -9.33 4.85 12.66
N ALA A 87 -8.08 4.95 12.20
CA ALA A 87 -7.70 4.24 10.98
C ALA A 87 -7.71 2.73 11.17
N VAL A 88 -7.26 2.25 12.34
CA VAL A 88 -7.29 0.82 12.59
C VAL A 88 -8.73 0.32 12.71
N LEU A 89 -9.60 1.13 13.32
CA LEU A 89 -11.00 0.79 13.41
C LEU A 89 -11.65 0.73 12.03
N TRP A 90 -11.38 1.72 11.19
CA TRP A 90 -11.96 1.74 9.85
C TRP A 90 -11.50 0.54 9.04
N ALA A 91 -10.23 0.20 9.12
CA ALA A 91 -9.72 -0.93 8.34
C ALA A 91 -10.44 -2.23 8.74
N TRP A 92 -10.52 -2.49 10.04
CA TRP A 92 -11.22 -3.67 10.54
C TRP A 92 -12.68 -3.66 10.10
N ARG A 93 -13.35 -2.54 10.37
CA ARG A 93 -14.77 -2.44 10.08
C ARG A 93 -15.07 -2.51 8.60
N GLY A 94 -14.23 -1.86 7.78
CA GLY A 94 -14.45 -1.88 6.34
C GLY A 94 -14.37 -3.28 5.77
N LEU A 95 -13.40 -4.07 6.25
CA LEU A 95 -13.27 -5.43 5.78
C LEU A 95 -14.47 -6.29 6.21
N TYR A 96 -14.93 -6.11 7.44
CA TYR A 96 -16.07 -6.90 7.90
C TYR A 96 -17.38 -6.47 7.24
N LYS A 97 -17.52 -5.18 6.88
CA LYS A 97 -18.72 -4.77 6.15
C LYS A 97 -18.76 -5.42 4.77
N ALA A 98 -17.61 -5.52 4.11
CA ALA A 98 -17.57 -6.22 2.82
C ALA A 98 -17.91 -7.70 2.97
N ILE A 99 -17.40 -8.33 4.04
CA ILE A 99 -17.73 -9.72 4.31
C ILE A 99 -19.23 -9.91 4.53
N GLN A 100 -19.82 -9.02 5.31
CA GLN A 100 -21.26 -9.11 5.59
C GLN A 100 -22.07 -9.01 4.30
N GLU A 101 -21.69 -8.08 3.43
CA GLU A 101 -22.38 -7.95 2.16
C GLU A 101 -22.25 -9.21 1.31
N CYS A 102 -21.06 -9.80 1.29
CA CYS A 102 -20.85 -11.03 0.54
C CYS A 102 -21.65 -12.19 1.13
N ASN A 103 -21.69 -12.29 2.46
CA ASN A 103 -22.48 -13.35 3.09
C ASN A 103 -23.93 -13.25 2.69
N THR A 104 -24.47 -12.05 2.74
CA THR A 104 -25.88 -11.83 2.36
C THR A 104 -26.09 -12.12 0.88
N PHE A 105 -25.18 -11.63 0.04
CA PHE A 105 -25.31 -11.84 -1.40
C PHE A 105 -25.33 -13.34 -1.74
N ILE A 106 -24.43 -14.11 -1.13
CA ILE A 106 -24.33 -15.53 -1.47
C ILE A 106 -25.62 -16.26 -1.14
N VAL A 107 -26.19 -15.99 0.02
CA VAL A 107 -27.47 -16.62 0.39
C VAL A 107 -28.57 -16.20 -0.57
N ASN A 108 -28.66 -14.91 -0.86
CA ASN A 108 -29.73 -14.43 -1.75
C ASN A 108 -29.57 -14.96 -3.15
N MET A 109 -28.33 -15.08 -3.63
CA MET A 109 -28.09 -15.59 -4.97
C MET A 109 -28.51 -17.04 -5.08
N ASN A 110 -28.19 -17.82 -4.06
CA ASN A 110 -28.48 -19.25 -4.10
C ASN A 110 -29.95 -19.56 -3.86
N ASN A 111 -30.67 -18.64 -3.22
CA ASN A 111 -32.12 -18.82 -3.03
C ASN A 111 -32.93 -18.31 -4.19
N GLY A 112 -32.30 -17.66 -5.15
CA GLY A 112 -33.02 -17.09 -6.26
C GLY A 112 -33.33 -18.11 -7.34
N SER A 113 -33.97 -17.64 -8.40
CA SER A 113 -34.43 -18.52 -9.48
C SER A 113 -33.59 -18.39 -10.76
N LEU A 114 -32.42 -17.76 -10.67
CA LEU A 114 -31.58 -17.59 -11.83
C LEU A 114 -30.89 -18.90 -12.22
N SER A 115 -30.30 -18.92 -13.40
CA SER A 115 -29.68 -20.13 -13.89
C SER A 115 -28.55 -20.59 -13.00
N GLU A 116 -28.25 -21.90 -13.06
CA GLU A 116 -27.15 -22.43 -12.27
C GLU A 116 -25.82 -21.84 -12.68
N ASP A 117 -25.61 -21.60 -13.98
CA ASP A 117 -24.35 -21.01 -14.43
C ASP A 117 -24.15 -19.63 -13.84
N LEU A 118 -25.22 -18.83 -13.82
CA LEU A 118 -25.12 -17.49 -13.27
C LEU A 118 -24.90 -17.53 -11.76
N LYS A 119 -25.62 -18.43 -11.08
CA LYS A 119 -25.43 -18.59 -9.64
C LYS A 119 -23.98 -18.94 -9.31
N GLU A 120 -23.41 -19.89 -10.05
CA GLU A 120 -22.04 -20.30 -9.80
C GLU A 120 -21.06 -19.17 -10.04
N ASN A 121 -21.23 -18.44 -11.15
CA ASN A 121 -20.34 -17.34 -11.47
C ASN A 121 -20.39 -16.24 -10.40
N TYR A 122 -21.59 -15.79 -10.07
CA TYR A 122 -21.72 -14.67 -9.15
C TYR A 122 -21.37 -15.06 -7.72
N THR A 123 -21.73 -16.26 -7.31
CA THR A 123 -21.31 -16.74 -5.99
C THR A 123 -19.80 -16.88 -5.93
N ALA A 124 -19.16 -17.30 -7.02
CA ALA A 124 -17.72 -17.40 -7.07
C ALA A 124 -17.06 -16.04 -6.85
N GLN A 125 -17.61 -15.00 -7.48
CA GLN A 125 -17.03 -13.67 -7.31
C GLN A 125 -17.18 -13.18 -5.88
N ALA A 126 -18.36 -13.36 -5.30
CA ALA A 126 -18.57 -12.94 -3.91
C ALA A 126 -17.71 -13.75 -2.96
N SER A 127 -17.53 -15.04 -3.24
CA SER A 127 -16.66 -15.88 -2.42
C SER A 127 -15.22 -15.40 -2.48
N PHE A 128 -14.78 -15.00 -3.69
CA PHE A 128 -13.43 -14.45 -3.81
C PHE A 128 -13.29 -13.20 -2.94
N ILE A 129 -14.27 -12.31 -3.00
CA ILE A 129 -14.18 -11.05 -2.23
C ILE A 129 -14.14 -11.36 -0.73
N ARG A 130 -14.99 -12.29 -0.29
CA ARG A 130 -14.99 -12.65 1.13
C ARG A 130 -13.64 -13.23 1.54
N GLY A 131 -13.09 -14.12 0.72
CA GLY A 131 -11.76 -14.66 1.00
C GLY A 131 -10.69 -13.60 1.03
N LEU A 132 -10.79 -12.62 0.11
CA LEU A 132 -9.82 -11.52 0.09
C LEU A 132 -9.88 -10.71 1.38
N CYS A 133 -11.08 -10.44 1.87
CA CYS A 133 -11.20 -9.68 3.11
C CYS A 133 -10.65 -10.47 4.29
N TYR A 134 -10.93 -11.76 4.35
CA TYR A 134 -10.35 -12.58 5.42
C TYR A 134 -8.84 -12.72 5.27
N TYR A 135 -8.33 -12.70 4.05
CA TYR A 135 -6.88 -12.69 3.84
C TYR A 135 -6.27 -11.45 4.52
N TYR A 136 -6.83 -10.27 4.22
CA TYR A 136 -6.30 -9.05 4.83
C TYR A 136 -6.46 -9.07 6.34
N LEU A 137 -7.64 -9.49 6.83
CA LEU A 137 -7.86 -9.53 8.26
C LEU A 137 -6.88 -10.46 8.96
N SER A 138 -6.73 -11.68 8.45
CA SER A 138 -5.88 -12.67 9.13
C SER A 138 -4.41 -12.28 9.06
N MET A 139 -3.98 -11.70 7.94
CA MET A 139 -2.58 -11.29 7.84
C MET A 139 -2.28 -10.06 8.67
N MET A 140 -3.25 -9.17 8.86
CA MET A 140 -3.01 -7.94 9.61
C MET A 140 -3.28 -8.10 11.10
N TRP A 141 -4.22 -8.96 11.50
CA TRP A 141 -4.59 -9.12 12.90
C TRP A 141 -4.36 -10.51 13.48
N GLY A 142 -4.09 -11.51 12.64
CA GLY A 142 -3.92 -12.87 13.13
C GLY A 142 -5.23 -13.60 13.32
N ASP A 143 -5.49 -14.06 14.53
CA ASP A 143 -6.76 -14.70 14.83
C ASP A 143 -7.86 -13.65 14.82
N VAL A 144 -8.95 -13.93 14.10
CA VAL A 144 -10.05 -12.97 13.97
C VAL A 144 -11.37 -13.71 13.96
N PRO A 145 -12.47 -13.03 14.30
CA PRO A 145 -13.78 -13.67 14.17
C PRO A 145 -14.05 -14.12 12.74
N LEU A 146 -14.60 -15.31 12.60
CA LEU A 146 -14.91 -15.89 11.29
C LEU A 146 -16.42 -16.09 11.20
N ARG A 147 -17.05 -15.39 10.25
CA ARG A 147 -18.48 -15.54 10.02
C ARG A 147 -18.72 -15.62 8.52
N ILE A 148 -19.43 -16.68 8.14
CA ILE A 148 -19.73 -16.91 6.73
C ILE A 148 -21.24 -16.97 6.48
N GLU A 149 -22.04 -16.59 7.46
CA GLU A 149 -23.49 -16.53 7.32
C GLU A 149 -23.94 -15.09 7.53
N PRO A 150 -25.05 -14.72 6.90
CA PRO A 150 -25.58 -13.38 7.17
C PRO A 150 -25.88 -13.16 8.65
N SER A 151 -25.77 -11.92 9.05
CA SER A 151 -26.05 -11.52 10.42
C SER A 151 -27.17 -10.49 10.41
N ALA A 152 -28.04 -10.58 11.41
CA ALA A 152 -29.09 -9.61 11.57
C ALA A 152 -28.57 -8.31 12.21
N HIS A 153 -27.35 -8.33 12.71
CA HIS A 153 -26.77 -7.18 13.39
C HIS A 153 -25.55 -6.69 12.65
N ASP A 154 -25.29 -5.40 12.74
CA ASP A 154 -24.09 -4.85 12.15
C ASP A 154 -22.84 -5.33 12.87
N ALA A 155 -22.92 -5.46 14.18
CA ALA A 155 -21.77 -5.90 14.96
C ALA A 155 -21.59 -7.40 14.82
N ILE A 156 -20.33 -7.82 14.80
CA ILE A 156 -20.00 -9.23 14.77
C ILE A 156 -20.11 -9.77 16.19
N SER A 157 -20.74 -10.92 16.34
CA SER A 157 -20.92 -11.56 17.66
C SER A 157 -20.30 -12.95 17.65
N GLU A 158 -19.05 -13.03 17.21
CA GLU A 158 -18.34 -14.29 17.10
C GLU A 158 -17.06 -14.24 17.88
N PRO A 159 -16.64 -15.34 18.50
CA PRO A 159 -15.30 -15.39 19.06
C PRO A 159 -14.26 -15.42 17.95
N LYS A 160 -13.01 -15.21 18.34
CA LYS A 160 -11.92 -15.35 17.36
C LYS A 160 -11.83 -16.80 16.91
N SER A 161 -11.55 -16.99 15.63
CA SER A 161 -11.11 -18.26 15.10
C SER A 161 -9.60 -18.21 14.95
N SER A 162 -8.96 -19.36 15.02
CA SER A 162 -7.51 -19.39 14.85
C SER A 162 -7.13 -18.95 13.43
N PHE A 163 -5.91 -18.43 13.32
CA PHE A 163 -5.40 -18.02 12.02
C PHE A 163 -5.55 -19.15 10.99
N ILE A 164 -5.20 -20.37 11.38
CA ILE A 164 -5.24 -21.46 10.42
C ILE A 164 -6.68 -21.84 10.03
N ASP A 165 -7.64 -21.66 10.93
CA ASP A 165 -9.03 -21.88 10.58
C ASP A 165 -9.53 -20.81 9.63
N VAL A 166 -9.14 -19.55 9.82
CA VAL A 166 -9.51 -18.49 8.90
C VAL A 166 -8.89 -18.76 7.53
N VAL A 167 -7.64 -19.18 7.49
CA VAL A 167 -6.97 -19.54 6.25
C VAL A 167 -7.70 -20.67 5.56
N GLY A 168 -8.20 -21.65 6.33
CA GLY A 168 -8.98 -22.72 5.76
C GLY A 168 -10.20 -22.22 5.00
N GLN A 169 -10.86 -21.20 5.55
CA GLN A 169 -12.01 -20.62 4.85
C GLN A 169 -11.58 -19.86 3.61
N ILE A 170 -10.43 -19.19 3.66
CA ILE A 170 -9.94 -18.51 2.46
C ILE A 170 -9.71 -19.54 1.35
N PHE A 171 -9.09 -20.67 1.67
CA PHE A 171 -8.89 -21.70 0.68
C PHE A 171 -10.21 -22.20 0.12
N ILE A 172 -11.20 -22.42 0.99
CA ILE A 172 -12.51 -22.87 0.53
C ILE A 172 -13.10 -21.84 -0.45
N ASP A 173 -13.07 -20.58 -0.07
CA ASP A 173 -13.64 -19.51 -0.91
C ASP A 173 -12.91 -19.39 -2.24
N TRP A 174 -11.59 -19.40 -2.20
CA TRP A 174 -10.81 -19.16 -3.42
C TRP A 174 -10.80 -20.38 -4.34
N LYS A 175 -10.81 -21.58 -3.77
CA LYS A 175 -10.91 -22.76 -4.61
C LYS A 175 -12.29 -22.87 -5.24
N TYR A 176 -13.33 -22.54 -4.48
CA TYR A 176 -14.67 -22.47 -5.07
C TYR A 176 -14.70 -21.46 -6.22
N ALA A 177 -14.11 -20.30 -6.00
CA ALA A 177 -14.09 -19.27 -7.04
C ALA A 177 -13.34 -19.78 -8.27
N TYR A 178 -12.18 -20.39 -8.07
CA TYR A 178 -11.42 -20.89 -9.19
C TYR A 178 -12.21 -21.95 -9.98
N ASP A 179 -12.87 -22.85 -9.26
CA ASP A 179 -13.59 -23.93 -9.92
C ASP A 179 -14.84 -23.46 -10.66
N ASN A 180 -15.43 -22.35 -10.24
CA ASN A 180 -16.74 -21.94 -10.72
C ASN A 180 -16.76 -20.67 -11.57
N LEU A 181 -15.65 -19.98 -11.71
CA LEU A 181 -15.58 -18.86 -12.64
C LEU A 181 -15.40 -19.38 -14.06
N PRO A 182 -15.89 -18.64 -15.06
CA PRO A 182 -15.79 -19.13 -16.44
C PRO A 182 -14.35 -19.33 -16.89
N GLU A 183 -14.14 -20.42 -17.60
CA GLU A 183 -12.81 -20.78 -18.09
C GLU A 183 -12.24 -19.72 -19.02
N ASN A 184 -13.06 -19.16 -19.88
CA ASN A 184 -12.63 -18.20 -20.88
C ASN A 184 -13.21 -16.82 -20.59
N GLY A 185 -13.37 -16.50 -19.32
CA GLY A 185 -13.90 -15.20 -18.94
C GLY A 185 -12.98 -14.08 -19.37
N GLU A 186 -13.56 -13.00 -19.83
CA GLU A 186 -12.81 -11.84 -20.22
C GLU A 186 -12.25 -11.14 -18.97
N HIS A 187 -11.01 -10.67 -19.06
CA HIS A 187 -10.44 -9.88 -17.97
C HIS A 187 -11.02 -8.47 -18.04
N VAL A 188 -11.67 -8.05 -16.97
CA VAL A 188 -12.26 -6.71 -16.88
C VAL A 188 -11.75 -6.07 -15.60
N ASP A 189 -11.15 -4.89 -15.74
CA ASP A 189 -10.63 -4.16 -14.58
C ASP A 189 -11.72 -4.00 -13.54
N GLY A 190 -11.36 -4.27 -12.30
CA GLY A 190 -12.28 -4.13 -11.18
C GLY A 190 -13.03 -5.40 -10.83
N TYR A 191 -12.95 -6.43 -11.67
CA TYR A 191 -13.59 -7.72 -11.41
C TYR A 191 -12.54 -8.82 -11.40
N ILE A 192 -12.81 -9.84 -10.60
CA ILE A 192 -11.91 -10.99 -10.55
C ILE A 192 -12.26 -11.96 -11.67
N ASP A 193 -11.26 -12.63 -12.21
CA ASP A 193 -11.47 -13.73 -13.13
C ASP A 193 -10.73 -14.97 -12.63
N LYS A 194 -10.92 -16.07 -13.37
CA LYS A 194 -10.38 -17.35 -12.92
C LYS A 194 -8.86 -17.31 -12.77
N LEU A 195 -8.19 -16.69 -13.71
CA LEU A 195 -6.73 -16.61 -13.66
C LEU A 195 -6.27 -15.75 -12.47
N GLY A 196 -7.01 -14.69 -12.18
CA GLY A 196 -6.69 -13.87 -11.01
C GLY A 196 -6.82 -14.65 -9.71
N VAL A 197 -7.83 -15.51 -9.62
CA VAL A 197 -7.96 -16.34 -8.42
C VAL A 197 -6.75 -17.28 -8.31
N ALA A 198 -6.31 -17.84 -9.43
CA ALA A 198 -5.12 -18.70 -9.42
C ALA A 198 -3.91 -17.93 -8.89
N ALA A 199 -3.76 -16.68 -9.30
CA ALA A 199 -2.64 -15.85 -8.81
C ALA A 199 -2.75 -15.61 -7.31
N TYR A 200 -3.96 -15.42 -6.80
CA TYR A 200 -4.15 -15.26 -5.36
C TYR A 200 -3.89 -16.55 -4.61
N LEU A 201 -4.22 -17.70 -5.19
CA LEU A 201 -3.88 -18.98 -4.56
C LEU A 201 -2.36 -19.16 -4.50
N ALA A 202 -1.66 -18.71 -5.54
CA ALA A 202 -0.20 -18.72 -5.49
C ALA A 202 0.30 -17.86 -4.34
N LYS A 203 -0.24 -16.66 -4.20
CA LYS A 203 0.20 -15.74 -3.15
C LYS A 203 -0.09 -16.32 -1.76
N LEU A 204 -1.29 -16.86 -1.57
CA LEU A 204 -1.64 -17.39 -0.26
C LEU A 204 -0.70 -18.54 0.14
N ASN A 205 -0.49 -19.49 -0.78
CA ASN A 205 0.40 -20.59 -0.45
C ASN A 205 1.82 -20.11 -0.19
N TRP A 206 2.29 -19.13 -0.97
CA TRP A 206 3.61 -18.57 -0.74
C TRP A 206 3.71 -17.91 0.63
N MET A 207 2.71 -17.09 1.00
CA MET A 207 2.72 -16.44 2.31
C MET A 207 2.76 -17.45 3.44
N LEU A 208 1.99 -18.53 3.29
CA LEU A 208 1.99 -19.57 4.33
C LEU A 208 3.32 -20.30 4.37
N SER A 209 3.98 -20.46 3.23
CA SER A 209 5.30 -21.10 3.23
C SER A 209 6.35 -20.26 3.93
N CYS A 210 6.14 -18.93 4.01
CA CYS A 210 7.07 -18.05 4.68
C CYS A 210 6.85 -17.98 6.19
N ASN A 211 5.71 -18.42 6.66
CA ASN A 211 5.30 -18.22 8.05
C ASN A 211 6.03 -19.21 8.95
N PRO A 212 6.88 -18.72 9.88
CA PRO A 212 7.64 -19.65 10.71
C PRO A 212 6.76 -20.50 11.64
N ASP A 213 5.56 -20.03 11.96
CA ASP A 213 4.65 -20.83 12.77
C ASP A 213 4.12 -22.06 12.03
N LEU A 214 4.29 -22.09 10.71
CA LEU A 214 3.82 -23.20 9.88
C LEU A 214 5.01 -23.92 9.22
N ALA A 215 6.17 -23.87 9.84
CA ALA A 215 7.39 -24.39 9.22
C ALA A 215 7.28 -25.87 8.90
N ASP A 216 6.54 -26.63 9.71
CA ASP A 216 6.39 -28.07 9.46
C ASP A 216 5.54 -28.36 8.22
N ARG A 217 4.83 -27.37 7.69
CA ARG A 217 4.02 -27.51 6.48
C ARG A 217 4.64 -26.76 5.28
N LYS A 218 5.85 -26.24 5.46
CA LYS A 218 6.46 -25.38 4.44
C LYS A 218 6.57 -26.08 3.08
N ALA A 219 7.01 -27.34 3.10
CA ALA A 219 7.19 -28.06 1.83
C ALA A 219 5.88 -28.21 1.07
N ASP A 220 4.80 -28.48 1.78
CA ASP A 220 3.49 -28.60 1.14
C ASP A 220 3.04 -27.28 0.55
N TYR A 221 3.21 -26.21 1.29
CA TYR A 221 2.80 -24.89 0.77
C TYR A 221 3.64 -24.50 -0.43
N LEU A 222 4.94 -24.78 -0.41
CA LEU A 222 5.79 -24.47 -1.56
C LEU A 222 5.37 -25.27 -2.79
N LYS A 223 5.05 -26.53 -2.60
CA LYS A 223 4.61 -27.36 -3.71
C LYS A 223 3.33 -26.78 -4.34
N ASP A 224 2.39 -26.39 -3.49
CA ASP A 224 1.13 -25.83 -4.00
C ASP A 224 1.36 -24.45 -4.60
N ALA A 225 2.23 -23.63 -3.99
CA ALA A 225 2.54 -22.33 -4.57
C ALA A 225 3.14 -22.50 -5.97
N LYS A 226 4.06 -23.46 -6.12
CA LYS A 226 4.65 -23.71 -7.43
C LYS A 226 3.59 -24.10 -8.46
N PHE A 227 2.65 -24.95 -8.06
CA PHE A 227 1.59 -25.37 -8.98
C PHE A 227 0.82 -24.15 -9.52
N TRP A 228 0.39 -23.27 -8.64
CA TRP A 228 -0.37 -22.10 -9.08
C TRP A 228 0.51 -21.09 -9.82
N CYS A 229 1.75 -20.93 -9.38
CA CYS A 229 2.68 -20.05 -10.09
C CYS A 229 2.90 -20.50 -11.53
N ASP A 230 3.14 -21.81 -11.71
CA ASP A 230 3.38 -22.31 -13.06
C ASP A 230 2.16 -22.13 -13.94
N LEU A 231 0.97 -22.19 -13.36
CA LEU A 231 -0.25 -22.00 -14.11
C LEU A 231 -0.41 -20.55 -14.59
N VAL A 232 0.02 -19.59 -13.77
CA VAL A 232 -0.19 -18.18 -14.05
C VAL A 232 0.97 -17.57 -14.86
N TYR A 233 2.18 -18.09 -14.71
CA TYR A 233 3.35 -17.48 -15.34
C TYR A 233 3.14 -17.31 -16.84
N GLY A 234 3.45 -16.11 -17.32
CA GLY A 234 3.35 -15.83 -18.74
C GLY A 234 1.98 -15.40 -19.21
N LYS A 235 1.00 -15.33 -18.31
CA LYS A 235 -0.36 -14.98 -18.69
C LYS A 235 -0.66 -13.49 -18.57
N TYR A 236 0.25 -12.74 -18.03
CA TYR A 236 0.18 -11.28 -17.93
C TYR A 236 1.49 -10.72 -18.47
N SER A 237 1.57 -9.40 -18.55
CA SER A 237 2.80 -8.72 -18.97
C SER A 237 3.06 -7.55 -18.05
N LEU A 238 4.33 -7.18 -17.91
CA LEU A 238 4.66 -5.99 -17.15
C LEU A 238 4.30 -4.74 -17.96
N GLN A 239 3.80 -3.72 -17.27
CA GLN A 239 3.57 -2.42 -17.90
C GLN A 239 4.91 -1.91 -18.42
N SER A 240 4.92 -1.35 -19.64
CA SER A 240 6.18 -0.96 -20.26
C SER A 240 6.93 0.07 -19.45
N ARG A 241 6.19 1.07 -18.94
CA ARG A 241 6.80 2.10 -18.12
C ARG A 241 6.24 2.00 -16.72
N TYR A 242 7.15 1.88 -15.78
CA TYR A 242 6.76 1.69 -14.38
C TYR A 242 5.81 2.80 -13.90
N SER A 243 6.13 4.05 -14.24
CA SER A 243 5.34 5.18 -13.76
C SER A 243 3.91 5.15 -14.25
N ASP A 244 3.64 4.48 -15.37
CA ASP A 244 2.27 4.42 -15.89
C ASP A 244 1.34 3.61 -14.99
N LEU A 245 1.89 2.84 -14.05
CA LEU A 245 1.05 2.10 -13.11
C LEU A 245 0.35 2.99 -12.10
N PHE A 246 0.84 4.21 -11.91
CA PHE A 246 0.40 5.07 -10.82
C PHE A 246 -0.19 6.38 -11.28
N VAL A 247 -0.53 6.47 -12.56
CA VAL A 247 -1.17 7.67 -13.09
C VAL A 247 -2.67 7.56 -12.89
N ASN A 248 -3.33 8.70 -13.09
CA ASN A 248 -4.76 8.77 -12.90
C ASN A 248 -5.48 7.74 -13.73
N HIS A 249 -6.37 7.01 -13.09
CA HIS A 249 -7.28 6.12 -13.78
C HIS A 249 -6.57 5.14 -14.70
N VAL A 250 -5.51 4.52 -14.18
CA VAL A 250 -4.86 3.49 -14.98
C VAL A 250 -5.89 2.41 -15.34
N GLN A 251 -5.97 2.08 -16.62
CA GLN A 251 -6.95 1.13 -17.12
C GLN A 251 -6.30 0.21 -18.13
N ASN A 252 -6.76 -1.00 -18.13
CA ASN A 252 -6.35 -2.00 -19.10
C ASN A 252 -4.84 -2.22 -19.10
N SER A 253 -4.23 -2.06 -17.93
CA SER A 253 -2.81 -2.37 -17.81
C SER A 253 -2.61 -3.87 -17.98
N PRO A 254 -1.66 -4.29 -18.80
CA PRO A 254 -1.40 -5.73 -18.93
C PRO A 254 -0.85 -6.33 -17.65
N GLU A 255 -0.45 -5.49 -16.71
CA GLU A 255 0.14 -5.95 -15.45
C GLU A 255 -0.91 -6.17 -14.37
N SER A 256 -2.12 -5.64 -14.54
CA SER A 256 -3.13 -5.70 -13.48
C SER A 256 -3.72 -7.10 -13.39
N ILE A 257 -3.51 -7.76 -12.25
CA ILE A 257 -4.18 -9.02 -11.96
C ILE A 257 -5.52 -8.75 -11.31
N PHE A 258 -5.55 -7.83 -10.36
CA PHE A 258 -6.80 -7.40 -9.73
C PHE A 258 -6.65 -5.96 -9.28
N GLN A 259 -7.65 -5.14 -9.61
CA GLN A 259 -7.60 -3.74 -9.23
C GLN A 259 -8.95 -3.27 -8.73
N LEU A 260 -8.90 -2.17 -8.01
CA LEU A 260 -10.07 -1.50 -7.47
C LEU A 260 -10.25 -0.21 -8.24
N ASN A 261 -11.44 -0.03 -8.79
CA ASN A 261 -11.74 1.15 -9.60
C ASN A 261 -12.55 2.13 -8.77
N PHE A 262 -12.14 3.39 -8.83
CA PHE A 262 -12.78 4.46 -8.08
C PHE A 262 -13.37 5.48 -9.01
N THR A 263 -14.36 6.23 -8.53
CA THR A 263 -14.96 7.29 -9.29
C THR A 263 -15.42 8.39 -8.35
N THR A 264 -15.36 9.63 -8.84
CA THR A 264 -15.92 10.76 -8.08
C THR A 264 -17.33 11.09 -8.53
N SER A 265 -17.89 10.33 -9.47
CA SER A 265 -19.23 10.61 -9.97
C SER A 265 -20.34 10.15 -9.03
N SER A 266 -20.01 9.43 -7.98
CA SER A 266 -21.00 9.02 -6.99
C SER A 266 -20.37 9.03 -5.61
N ASP A 267 -21.22 9.10 -4.61
CA ASP A 267 -20.76 9.13 -3.22
C ASP A 267 -20.11 7.81 -2.84
N TYR A 268 -19.10 7.90 -2.01
CA TYR A 268 -18.45 6.74 -1.38
C TYR A 268 -17.64 5.87 -2.34
N SER A 269 -17.46 6.33 -3.59
CA SER A 269 -16.70 5.54 -4.56
C SER A 269 -15.37 6.18 -4.91
N TRP A 270 -14.97 7.19 -4.19
CA TRP A 270 -13.66 7.84 -4.36
C TRP A 270 -12.78 7.50 -3.17
N ASN A 271 -11.48 7.69 -3.34
CA ASN A 271 -10.57 7.38 -2.25
C ASN A 271 -9.93 8.65 -1.71
N ARG A 272 -9.38 8.54 -0.51
CA ARG A 272 -8.71 9.65 0.18
C ARG A 272 -7.20 9.50 0.20
N LEU A 273 -6.64 8.76 -0.73
CA LEU A 273 -5.21 8.48 -0.62
C LEU A 273 -4.37 9.73 -0.86
N ASN A 274 -4.78 10.59 -1.80
CA ASN A 274 -4.06 11.84 -1.96
C ASN A 274 -4.11 12.67 -0.68
N TRP A 275 -5.27 12.68 -0.03
CA TRP A 275 -5.43 13.44 1.21
C TRP A 275 -4.47 12.96 2.29
N ILE A 276 -4.19 11.67 2.33
CA ILE A 276 -3.32 11.11 3.37
C ILE A 276 -1.86 11.26 3.02
N PHE A 277 -1.51 11.09 1.76
CA PHE A 277 -0.11 10.95 1.38
C PHE A 277 0.52 12.22 0.82
N ALA A 278 -0.25 13.16 0.29
CA ALA A 278 0.33 14.34 -0.34
C ALA A 278 0.63 15.42 0.69
N ALA A 279 1.61 16.24 0.40
CA ALA A 279 1.82 17.46 1.16
C ALA A 279 0.73 18.46 0.79
N ASP A 280 0.41 19.33 1.72
CA ASP A 280 -0.69 20.24 1.56
C ASP A 280 -0.55 21.13 0.33
N ASN A 281 0.66 21.40 -0.07
CA ASN A 281 0.89 22.28 -1.21
C ASN A 281 1.49 21.56 -2.42
N ALA A 282 1.47 20.21 -2.40
CA ALA A 282 2.08 19.44 -3.50
C ALA A 282 1.05 18.97 -4.51
N SER A 283 -0.24 19.16 -4.25
CA SER A 283 -1.27 18.79 -5.21
C SER A 283 -2.40 19.80 -5.09
N PRO A 284 -3.25 19.90 -6.10
CA PRO A 284 -4.36 20.85 -6.04
C PRO A 284 -5.46 20.46 -5.06
N GLY A 285 -5.49 19.19 -4.65
CA GLY A 285 -6.50 18.75 -3.70
C GLY A 285 -6.12 19.05 -2.28
N THR A 286 -7.05 18.78 -1.37
CA THR A 286 -6.79 18.92 0.05
C THR A 286 -5.88 17.77 0.49
N ALA A 287 -4.87 18.09 1.26
CA ALA A 287 -3.93 17.07 1.73
C ALA A 287 -3.72 17.22 3.23
N TYR A 288 -3.56 16.08 3.88
CA TYR A 288 -3.39 16.05 5.32
C TYR A 288 -2.00 15.63 5.74
N GLN A 289 -1.21 15.15 4.81
CA GLN A 289 0.22 14.89 5.00
C GLN A 289 0.49 13.91 6.12
N ARG A 290 -0.33 12.89 6.24
CA ARG A 290 -0.21 11.98 7.38
C ARG A 290 1.01 11.08 7.29
N ILE A 291 1.30 10.57 6.09
CA ILE A 291 2.26 9.46 5.94
C ILE A 291 3.27 9.81 4.88
N ARG A 292 4.55 9.68 5.24
CA ARG A 292 5.67 9.91 4.33
C ARG A 292 6.64 8.74 4.46
N SER A 293 7.60 8.68 3.54
CA SER A 293 8.67 7.69 3.66
C SER A 293 9.61 8.07 4.80
N THR A 294 10.19 7.06 5.44
CA THR A 294 11.36 7.34 6.27
C THR A 294 12.51 7.80 5.36
N LYS A 295 13.37 8.62 5.93
CA LYS A 295 14.56 9.06 5.20
C LYS A 295 15.49 7.88 4.93
N ALA A 296 15.57 6.97 5.89
CA ALA A 296 16.49 5.85 5.75
C ALA A 296 16.10 4.94 4.58
N PHE A 297 14.80 4.68 4.40
CA PHE A 297 14.39 3.85 3.27
C PHE A 297 14.64 4.57 1.94
N HIS A 298 14.32 5.86 1.91
CA HIS A 298 14.60 6.67 0.72
C HIS A 298 16.09 6.58 0.36
N ASP A 299 16.94 6.75 1.35
CA ASP A 299 18.38 6.72 1.11
C ASP A 299 18.85 5.34 0.68
N LEU A 300 18.28 4.30 1.26
CA LEU A 300 18.63 2.94 0.86
C LEU A 300 18.26 2.69 -0.59
N PHE A 301 17.05 3.08 -0.98
CA PHE A 301 16.60 2.88 -2.36
C PHE A 301 17.53 3.60 -3.32
N ARG A 302 17.76 4.88 -3.06
CA ARG A 302 18.59 5.69 -3.94
C ARG A 302 20.03 5.19 -4.00
N GLY A 303 20.55 4.77 -2.85
CA GLY A 303 21.93 4.31 -2.80
C GLY A 303 22.13 2.93 -3.41
N THR A 304 21.11 2.07 -3.33
CA THR A 304 21.22 0.73 -3.89
C THR A 304 21.21 0.78 -5.42
N TYR A 305 20.34 1.59 -5.98
CA TYR A 305 20.17 1.66 -7.43
C TYR A 305 20.19 3.11 -7.91
N PRO A 306 21.35 3.76 -7.93
CA PRO A 306 21.39 5.16 -8.38
C PRO A 306 20.92 5.27 -9.83
N GLY A 307 19.90 6.08 -10.03
CA GLY A 307 19.35 6.26 -11.37
C GLY A 307 18.26 5.29 -11.77
N ASP A 308 17.81 4.45 -10.84
CA ASP A 308 16.69 3.54 -11.08
C ASP A 308 15.45 4.35 -11.47
N PRO A 309 14.86 4.08 -12.65
CA PRO A 309 13.68 4.84 -13.06
C PRO A 309 12.49 4.74 -12.12
N ARG A 310 12.44 3.71 -11.27
CA ARG A 310 11.34 3.59 -10.31
C ARG A 310 11.40 4.66 -9.22
N TYR A 311 12.57 5.27 -9.04
CA TYR A 311 12.73 6.29 -8.00
C TYR A 311 11.72 7.42 -8.16
N ASP A 312 11.59 7.93 -9.37
CA ASP A 312 10.73 9.09 -9.61
C ASP A 312 9.25 8.78 -9.46
N ALA A 313 8.86 7.52 -9.58
CA ALA A 313 7.48 7.14 -9.35
C ALA A 313 7.19 6.87 -7.87
N THR A 314 8.23 6.62 -7.11
CA THR A 314 8.08 6.21 -5.70
C THR A 314 8.15 7.38 -4.74
N PHE A 315 9.05 8.32 -5.00
CA PHE A 315 9.31 9.43 -4.08
C PHE A 315 9.06 10.77 -4.75
N LEU A 316 8.44 11.68 -4.00
CA LEU A 316 8.36 13.08 -4.40
C LEU A 316 9.17 13.87 -3.38
N THR A 317 10.24 14.50 -3.83
CA THR A 317 11.18 15.12 -2.93
C THR A 317 11.34 16.61 -3.19
N ARG A 318 10.71 17.13 -4.24
CA ARG A 318 10.67 18.57 -4.46
C ARG A 318 9.42 18.90 -5.26
N TRP A 319 8.87 20.04 -4.99
CA TRP A 319 7.65 20.46 -5.66
C TRP A 319 7.49 21.95 -5.49
N TYR A 320 6.59 22.52 -6.29
CA TYR A 320 6.19 23.90 -6.14
C TYR A 320 4.85 23.94 -5.44
N ASP A 321 4.68 24.97 -4.61
CA ASP A 321 3.39 25.17 -3.95
C ASP A 321 2.38 25.55 -5.01
N VAL A 322 1.38 24.69 -5.21
CA VAL A 322 0.41 24.89 -6.30
C VAL A 322 -0.93 25.42 -5.80
N LYS A 323 -1.00 25.86 -4.57
CA LYS A 323 -2.31 26.17 -4.01
C LYS A 323 -2.81 27.58 -4.24
N ASN A 324 -2.05 28.41 -4.89
CA ASN A 324 -2.47 29.80 -5.05
C ASN A 324 -3.17 30.06 -6.37
N GLY A 325 -3.77 29.06 -6.95
CA GLY A 325 -4.50 29.24 -8.18
C GLY A 325 -3.62 29.48 -9.38
N SER A 326 -2.38 29.17 -9.29
CA SER A 326 -1.44 29.35 -10.37
C SER A 326 -1.57 28.23 -11.38
N SER A 327 -1.26 28.54 -12.63
CA SER A 327 -1.18 27.51 -13.67
C SER A 327 0.18 26.84 -13.73
N TYR A 328 1.03 27.14 -12.80
CA TYR A 328 2.36 26.53 -12.78
C TYR A 328 2.28 25.10 -12.35
N HIS A 329 3.22 24.31 -12.81
CA HIS A 329 3.30 22.93 -12.41
C HIS A 329 4.74 22.58 -12.07
N LEU A 330 4.90 21.52 -11.32
CA LEU A 330 6.21 21.07 -10.90
C LEU A 330 6.95 20.51 -12.08
N ILE A 331 8.15 21.01 -12.27
CA ILE A 331 9.04 20.46 -13.28
C ILE A 331 10.33 20.16 -12.60
N SER A 332 10.63 18.92 -12.50
CA SER A 332 11.91 18.58 -11.98
C SER A 332 11.92 17.19 -11.46
N ASP A 333 12.79 16.45 -11.95
CA ASP A 333 12.83 15.06 -11.54
C ASP A 333 14.23 14.53 -11.48
N SER A 334 15.22 15.39 -11.68
CA SER A 334 16.57 14.88 -11.75
C SER A 334 17.43 15.28 -10.57
N VAL A 335 16.95 16.14 -9.70
CA VAL A 335 17.74 16.56 -8.57
C VAL A 335 17.43 15.68 -7.38
N TYR A 336 18.46 15.24 -6.72
CA TYR A 336 18.29 14.52 -5.50
C TYR A 336 17.87 15.44 -4.42
N THR A 337 17.08 14.96 -3.56
CA THR A 337 16.67 15.75 -2.46
C THR A 337 17.00 15.04 -1.20
N TYR A 338 17.15 15.79 -0.24
CA TYR A 338 17.73 15.31 0.90
C TYR A 338 17.10 15.56 2.10
N PRO A 339 17.45 14.71 2.96
CA PRO A 339 16.60 14.53 4.10
C PRO A 339 16.74 15.59 5.17
N TYR A 340 17.78 16.40 5.15
CA TYR A 340 17.97 17.17 6.38
C TYR A 340 17.65 18.62 6.26
N LYS A 341 17.59 19.15 5.06
CA LYS A 341 17.25 20.55 4.88
C LYS A 341 16.19 20.70 3.83
N THR A 342 15.29 21.62 4.11
CA THR A 342 14.26 22.00 3.18
C THR A 342 14.53 23.42 2.73
N TYR A 343 14.61 23.63 1.45
CA TYR A 343 14.78 24.96 0.90
C TYR A 343 13.46 25.40 0.32
N LYS A 344 12.99 26.55 0.75
CA LYS A 344 11.71 27.07 0.32
C LYS A 344 11.92 28.46 -0.24
N THR A 345 11.64 28.66 -1.49
CA THR A 345 11.69 29.99 -2.08
C THR A 345 10.33 30.61 -1.97
N LYS A 346 10.32 31.90 -1.76
CA LYS A 346 9.08 32.63 -1.81
C LYS A 346 9.00 33.30 -3.15
N SER A 347 7.94 33.03 -3.84
CA SER A 347 7.74 33.72 -5.07
C SER A 347 7.19 35.09 -4.79
N THR A 348 7.45 35.96 -5.69
CA THR A 348 6.80 37.23 -5.63
C THR A 348 5.45 37.06 -6.30
N SER A 349 4.48 37.54 -5.62
CA SER A 349 3.14 37.63 -6.15
C SER A 349 2.65 36.28 -6.61
N ARG A 350 2.61 35.82 -7.74
CA ARG A 350 1.78 34.70 -8.13
C ARG A 350 2.46 33.40 -8.41
N VAL A 351 3.73 33.35 -8.22
CA VAL A 351 4.45 32.12 -8.44
C VAL A 351 4.43 31.30 -7.15
N ALA A 352 4.24 30.01 -7.28
CA ALA A 352 4.23 29.15 -6.10
C ALA A 352 5.62 29.08 -5.48
N ASP A 353 5.64 28.90 -4.18
CA ASP A 353 6.89 28.64 -3.49
C ASP A 353 7.45 27.30 -3.94
N ALA A 354 8.74 27.23 -4.08
CA ALA A 354 9.41 25.98 -4.38
C ALA A 354 9.91 25.35 -3.10
N VAL A 355 9.78 24.05 -3.02
CA VAL A 355 10.23 23.29 -1.87
C VAL A 355 11.17 22.21 -2.35
N ALA A 356 12.30 22.04 -1.69
CA ALA A 356 13.25 21.04 -2.10
C ALA A 356 14.08 20.58 -0.91
N TYR A 357 14.53 19.37 -1.00
CA TYR A 357 15.54 18.84 -0.08
C TYR A 357 16.88 18.84 -0.78
N ILE A 358 17.93 19.04 -0.04
CA ILE A 358 19.27 18.97 -0.57
C ILE A 358 20.05 17.93 0.21
N PRO A 359 20.72 17.04 -0.49
CA PRO A 359 21.52 15.98 0.15
C PRO A 359 22.65 16.54 0.99
N TYR A 360 22.82 15.95 2.15
CA TYR A 360 23.98 16.29 2.96
C TYR A 360 25.28 16.04 2.19
N ASP A 361 25.36 14.95 1.45
CA ASP A 361 26.60 14.66 0.75
C ASP A 361 26.82 15.55 -0.46
N GLN A 362 25.89 16.44 -0.74
CA GLN A 362 26.05 17.42 -1.80
C GLN A 362 26.24 18.83 -1.24
N MET A 363 26.43 18.93 0.06
CA MET A 363 26.63 20.22 0.71
C MET A 363 27.89 20.22 1.54
N ASP A 364 28.59 21.34 1.52
CA ASP A 364 29.72 21.48 2.43
C ASP A 364 29.27 21.64 3.86
N ASP A 365 28.18 22.34 4.08
CA ASP A 365 27.63 22.56 5.41
C ASP A 365 26.13 22.45 5.35
N PRO A 366 25.57 21.32 5.75
CA PRO A 366 24.11 21.14 5.64
C PRO A 366 23.29 22.12 6.45
N THR A 367 23.88 22.68 7.50
CA THR A 367 23.13 23.65 8.33
C THR A 367 23.23 25.06 7.78
N ASN A 368 24.12 25.30 6.85
CA ASN A 368 24.30 26.65 6.31
C ASN A 368 24.82 26.56 4.88
N PRO A 369 23.96 26.18 3.92
CA PRO A 369 24.41 25.94 2.56
C PRO A 369 25.01 27.18 1.92
N THR A 370 25.98 26.97 1.07
CA THR A 370 26.64 28.06 0.38
C THR A 370 25.78 28.58 -0.76
N VAL A 371 26.14 29.75 -1.24
CA VAL A 371 25.49 30.34 -2.40
C VAL A 371 25.66 29.41 -3.60
N GLU A 372 26.84 28.81 -3.75
CA GLU A 372 27.09 27.91 -4.86
C GLU A 372 26.17 26.70 -4.83
N GLU A 373 25.96 26.12 -3.64
CA GLU A 373 25.07 24.97 -3.52
C GLU A 373 23.65 25.34 -3.91
N LEU A 374 23.19 26.50 -3.44
CA LEU A 374 21.85 26.94 -3.77
C LEU A 374 21.71 27.27 -5.26
N THR A 375 22.77 27.80 -5.84
CA THR A 375 22.75 28.13 -7.26
C THR A 375 22.62 26.90 -8.12
N VAL A 376 23.34 25.84 -7.76
CA VAL A 376 23.23 24.58 -8.52
C VAL A 376 21.81 24.07 -8.47
N LEU A 377 21.19 24.12 -7.30
CA LEU A 377 19.81 23.71 -7.19
C LEU A 377 18.88 24.59 -7.99
N GLN A 378 19.12 25.90 -7.96
CA GLN A 378 18.28 26.84 -8.66
C GLN A 378 18.21 26.53 -10.16
N GLU A 379 19.31 26.06 -10.73
CA GLU A 379 19.32 25.75 -12.14
C GLU A 379 18.41 24.58 -12.49
N GLN A 380 18.03 23.80 -11.51
CA GLN A 380 17.20 22.64 -11.72
C GLN A 380 15.74 22.88 -11.36
N PHE A 381 15.41 24.08 -10.93
CA PHE A 381 14.06 24.44 -10.59
C PHE A 381 13.58 25.57 -11.47
N TYR A 382 12.42 25.38 -12.06
CA TYR A 382 11.77 26.48 -12.74
C TYR A 382 10.27 26.21 -12.75
N THR A 383 9.50 27.26 -12.84
CA THR A 383 8.06 27.15 -13.01
C THR A 383 7.73 27.42 -14.45
N GLU A 384 6.71 26.75 -14.92
CA GLU A 384 6.22 26.99 -16.27
C GLU A 384 4.75 27.36 -16.19
N ASN A 385 4.43 28.51 -16.73
CA ASN A 385 3.03 28.92 -16.82
C ASN A 385 2.41 28.10 -17.94
N THR A 386 1.51 27.20 -17.57
CA THR A 386 0.98 26.27 -18.57
C THR A 386 0.06 26.94 -19.57
N THR A 387 -0.42 28.14 -19.26
CA THR A 387 -1.24 28.89 -20.21
C THR A 387 -0.39 29.59 -21.29
N THR A 388 0.72 30.21 -20.86
CA THR A 388 1.53 30.99 -21.79
C THR A 388 2.79 30.27 -22.24
N GLY A 389 3.18 29.22 -21.57
CA GLY A 389 4.44 28.55 -21.85
C GLY A 389 5.66 29.24 -21.31
N GLU A 390 5.48 30.32 -20.60
CA GLU A 390 6.62 31.07 -20.05
C GLU A 390 7.27 30.29 -18.92
N LYS A 391 8.61 30.28 -18.90
CA LYS A 391 9.37 29.62 -17.86
C LYS A 391 10.12 30.63 -17.04
N ASN A 392 10.06 30.48 -15.73
CA ASN A 392 10.73 31.35 -14.79
C ASN A 392 11.58 30.52 -13.86
N VAL A 393 12.85 30.87 -13.78
CA VAL A 393 13.77 30.20 -12.87
C VAL A 393 13.45 30.64 -11.45
N VAL A 394 13.34 29.68 -10.56
CA VAL A 394 13.04 29.96 -9.15
C VAL A 394 14.35 30.33 -8.46
N ASN A 395 14.32 31.46 -7.77
CA ASN A 395 15.53 31.94 -7.10
C ASN A 395 15.59 31.35 -5.69
N LEU A 396 16.52 30.43 -5.50
CA LEU A 396 16.70 29.79 -4.20
C LEU A 396 17.71 30.50 -3.31
N VAL A 397 18.54 31.38 -3.89
CA VAL A 397 19.62 32.00 -3.14
C VAL A 397 19.06 32.89 -2.07
N GLY A 398 19.46 32.62 -0.85
CA GLY A 398 19.02 33.44 0.27
C GLY A 398 17.61 33.21 0.73
N GLN A 399 16.92 32.24 0.15
CA GLN A 399 15.53 31.98 0.51
C GLN A 399 15.37 30.51 0.84
N PHE A 400 15.68 30.18 2.05
CA PHE A 400 15.51 28.79 2.47
C PHE A 400 14.95 28.77 3.88
N ALA A 401 14.25 27.70 4.16
CA ALA A 401 13.75 27.44 5.49
C ALA A 401 14.40 26.18 5.99
N THR A 402 14.89 26.24 7.20
CA THR A 402 15.52 25.08 7.79
C THR A 402 14.62 24.58 8.88
N SER A 403 13.66 23.79 8.50
CA SER A 403 12.67 23.30 9.44
C SER A 403 12.81 21.79 9.56
N VAL A 404 13.46 21.36 10.60
CA VAL A 404 13.81 19.95 10.74
C VAL A 404 12.63 19.11 11.16
N GLY A 405 11.85 19.59 12.09
CA GLY A 405 10.69 18.84 12.54
C GLY A 405 9.47 19.02 11.66
N ASP A 406 9.61 19.79 10.63
CA ASP A 406 8.53 20.13 9.73
C ASP A 406 8.26 18.99 8.76
N HIS A 407 7.03 18.87 8.35
CA HIS A 407 6.66 17.86 7.38
C HIS A 407 7.36 18.04 6.03
N ALA A 408 7.76 19.26 5.69
CA ALA A 408 8.45 19.50 4.43
C ALA A 408 9.84 18.91 4.40
N GLY A 409 10.37 18.48 5.53
CA GLY A 409 11.72 17.93 5.59
C GLY A 409 11.82 16.45 5.31
N TRP A 410 10.75 15.82 4.82
CA TRP A 410 10.74 14.37 4.61
C TRP A 410 10.23 14.04 3.21
N PRO A 411 10.79 13.01 2.58
CA PRO A 411 10.31 12.64 1.24
C PRO A 411 8.89 12.12 1.30
N LEU A 412 8.11 12.48 0.30
CA LEU A 412 6.75 11.97 0.18
C LEU A 412 6.75 10.63 -0.54
N TRP A 413 5.88 9.72 -0.12
CA TRP A 413 5.49 8.61 -0.97
C TRP A 413 4.69 9.20 -2.13
N LYS A 414 5.10 8.93 -3.37
CA LYS A 414 4.50 9.61 -4.51
C LYS A 414 3.36 8.82 -5.16
N LYS A 415 3.35 7.50 -5.00
CA LYS A 415 2.45 6.67 -5.81
C LYS A 415 0.99 7.03 -5.64
N GLN A 416 0.60 7.57 -4.49
CA GLN A 416 -0.79 7.88 -4.20
C GLN A 416 -1.14 9.35 -4.44
N ILE A 417 -0.18 10.15 -4.83
CA ILE A 417 -0.45 11.58 -5.02
C ILE A 417 -1.17 11.76 -6.34
N ASP A 418 -2.28 12.48 -6.28
CA ASP A 418 -3.12 12.72 -7.45
C ASP A 418 -3.02 14.19 -7.82
N PHE A 419 -2.29 14.46 -8.89
CA PHE A 419 -2.07 15.84 -9.31
C PHE A 419 -3.29 16.45 -9.98
N ASN A 420 -4.37 15.69 -10.08
CA ASN A 420 -5.65 16.20 -10.59
C ASN A 420 -6.75 16.12 -9.53
N CYS A 421 -6.39 15.88 -8.31
CA CYS A 421 -7.34 15.68 -7.23
C CYS A 421 -8.08 16.97 -6.91
N GLN A 422 -9.33 16.87 -6.48
CA GLN A 422 -10.09 18.00 -6.00
C GLN A 422 -10.61 17.70 -4.60
N ALA A 423 -10.43 18.66 -3.72
CA ALA A 423 -10.78 18.48 -2.32
C ALA A 423 -10.12 17.20 -1.81
N GLN A 424 -10.86 16.34 -1.12
CA GLN A 424 -10.32 15.10 -0.58
C GLN A 424 -10.51 13.92 -1.53
N GLN A 425 -11.10 14.14 -2.70
CA GLN A 425 -11.62 13.04 -3.50
C GLN A 425 -10.71 12.73 -4.67
N SER A 426 -10.18 11.52 -4.68
CA SER A 426 -9.40 11.05 -5.81
C SER A 426 -10.11 9.86 -6.45
N ASN A 427 -10.05 9.80 -7.78
CA ASN A 427 -10.59 8.65 -8.48
C ASN A 427 -9.47 7.80 -9.09
N ASN A 428 -8.26 7.93 -8.60
CA ASN A 428 -7.18 7.05 -9.04
C ASN A 428 -7.49 5.61 -8.64
N ASN A 429 -7.30 4.70 -9.56
CA ASN A 429 -7.51 3.29 -9.31
C ASN A 429 -6.32 2.72 -8.53
N ILE A 430 -6.57 1.61 -7.86
CA ILE A 430 -5.53 0.91 -7.12
C ILE A 430 -5.38 -0.48 -7.73
N ILE A 431 -4.19 -0.77 -8.25
CA ILE A 431 -3.90 -2.14 -8.68
C ILE A 431 -3.44 -2.88 -7.43
N LEU A 432 -4.32 -3.74 -6.93
CA LEU A 432 -4.06 -4.41 -5.67
C LEU A 432 -3.10 -5.58 -5.82
N TYR A 433 -3.09 -6.22 -6.96
CA TYR A 433 -2.18 -7.33 -7.24
C TYR A 433 -1.71 -7.16 -8.69
N ARG A 434 -0.40 -7.04 -8.87
CA ARG A 434 0.14 -6.84 -10.20
C ARG A 434 1.24 -7.84 -10.52
N TYR A 435 1.51 -7.99 -11.79
CA TYR A 435 2.37 -9.08 -12.27
C TYR A 435 3.79 -9.02 -11.71
N ALA A 436 4.32 -7.81 -11.44
CA ALA A 436 5.65 -7.74 -10.82
C ALA A 436 5.65 -8.37 -9.44
N ASP A 437 4.60 -8.14 -8.65
CA ASP A 437 4.44 -8.79 -7.36
C ASP A 437 4.45 -10.31 -7.56
N PHE A 438 3.67 -10.79 -8.53
CA PHE A 438 3.59 -12.20 -8.82
C PHE A 438 4.95 -12.78 -9.22
N LEU A 439 5.67 -12.09 -10.10
CA LEU A 439 6.98 -12.60 -10.55
C LEU A 439 7.96 -12.70 -9.39
N LEU A 440 7.93 -11.72 -8.50
CA LEU A 440 8.87 -11.74 -7.38
C LEU A 440 8.51 -12.82 -6.36
N LEU A 441 7.23 -13.08 -6.13
CA LEU A 441 6.90 -14.17 -5.23
C LEU A 441 7.20 -15.51 -5.88
N MET A 442 6.99 -15.64 -7.18
CA MET A 442 7.35 -16.87 -7.87
C MET A 442 8.86 -17.10 -7.77
N ALA A 443 9.65 -16.01 -7.89
CA ALA A 443 11.08 -16.15 -7.72
C ALA A 443 11.43 -16.70 -6.35
N ASP A 444 10.78 -16.20 -5.30
CA ASP A 444 11.06 -16.68 -3.96
C ASP A 444 10.67 -18.15 -3.82
N VAL A 445 9.54 -18.55 -4.41
CA VAL A 445 9.11 -19.95 -4.39
C VAL A 445 10.18 -20.84 -5.05
N TYR A 446 10.66 -20.43 -6.22
CA TYR A 446 11.65 -21.23 -6.92
C TYR A 446 12.97 -21.27 -6.17
N ASN A 447 13.37 -20.16 -5.54
CA ASN A 447 14.57 -20.18 -4.74
C ASN A 447 14.45 -21.14 -3.56
N GLU A 448 13.28 -21.14 -2.90
CA GLU A 448 13.09 -22.06 -1.77
C GLU A 448 13.08 -23.50 -2.23
N LEU A 449 12.78 -23.75 -3.48
CA LEU A 449 12.80 -25.09 -4.06
C LEU A 449 14.16 -25.40 -4.70
N ASP A 450 15.20 -24.66 -4.32
CA ASP A 450 16.57 -24.89 -4.74
C ASP A 450 16.82 -24.63 -6.23
N GLU A 451 16.02 -23.77 -6.83
CA GLU A 451 16.22 -23.34 -8.20
C GLU A 451 16.59 -21.86 -8.23
N THR A 452 17.72 -21.55 -7.61
CA THR A 452 18.12 -20.16 -7.39
C THR A 452 18.40 -19.42 -8.69
N ASP A 453 18.97 -20.08 -9.69
CA ASP A 453 19.21 -19.40 -10.96
C ASP A 453 17.90 -19.11 -11.71
N ARG A 454 16.92 -19.99 -11.60
CA ARG A 454 15.59 -19.67 -12.15
C ARG A 454 15.00 -18.48 -11.43
N ALA A 455 15.18 -18.42 -10.12
CA ALA A 455 14.70 -17.27 -9.36
C ALA A 455 15.34 -15.98 -9.85
N ALA A 456 16.65 -16.01 -10.10
CA ALA A 456 17.33 -14.83 -10.63
C ALA A 456 16.71 -14.38 -11.96
N ASN A 457 16.42 -15.34 -12.84
CA ASN A 457 15.82 -15.00 -14.13
C ASN A 457 14.46 -14.31 -13.94
N LEU A 458 13.67 -14.79 -12.98
CA LEU A 458 12.36 -14.18 -12.73
C LEU A 458 12.49 -12.77 -12.18
N VAL A 459 13.39 -12.57 -11.22
CA VAL A 459 13.63 -11.22 -10.70
C VAL A 459 14.10 -10.31 -11.83
N ASN A 460 14.96 -10.82 -12.70
CA ASN A 460 15.54 -9.99 -13.74
C ASN A 460 14.51 -9.53 -14.77
N GLU A 461 13.39 -10.23 -14.93
CA GLU A 461 12.31 -9.69 -15.74
C GLU A 461 11.81 -8.37 -15.17
N VAL A 462 11.66 -8.33 -13.83
CA VAL A 462 11.19 -7.12 -13.17
C VAL A 462 12.22 -6.00 -13.26
N LEU A 463 13.49 -6.34 -13.04
CA LEU A 463 14.56 -5.35 -13.10
C LEU A 463 14.72 -4.79 -14.50
N ARG A 464 14.57 -5.63 -15.50
CA ARG A 464 14.66 -5.15 -16.88
C ARG A 464 13.55 -4.15 -17.19
N ARG A 465 12.31 -4.43 -16.73
CA ARG A 465 11.23 -3.47 -16.95
C ARG A 465 11.57 -2.13 -16.31
N ALA A 466 12.18 -2.16 -15.12
CA ALA A 466 12.56 -0.90 -14.49
C ALA A 466 13.55 -0.13 -15.37
N ARG A 467 14.59 -0.81 -15.89
CA ARG A 467 15.59 -0.14 -16.71
C ARG A 467 14.99 0.39 -18.02
N THR A 468 14.10 -0.37 -18.62
CA THR A 468 13.53 -0.01 -19.91
C THR A 468 12.33 0.93 -19.79
N SER A 469 11.99 1.33 -18.56
CA SER A 469 10.94 2.33 -18.37
C SER A 469 11.31 3.68 -18.97
N VAL A 470 12.59 3.89 -19.23
CA VAL A 470 13.07 5.14 -19.84
C VAL A 470 13.90 4.81 -21.07
N SER A 471 14.08 5.83 -21.92
CA SER A 471 14.86 5.69 -23.13
C SER A 471 15.86 6.84 -23.17
N PRO A 472 17.15 6.56 -23.32
CA PRO A 472 17.75 5.23 -23.42
C PRO A 472 17.64 4.43 -22.15
N GLU A 473 17.83 3.11 -22.28
CA GLU A 473 17.71 2.21 -21.14
C GLU A 473 18.63 2.64 -20.00
N ALA A 474 18.10 2.65 -18.79
CA ALA A 474 18.89 3.02 -17.62
C ALA A 474 19.90 1.92 -17.29
N SER A 475 20.96 2.30 -16.58
CA SER A 475 21.96 1.33 -16.18
C SER A 475 21.57 0.59 -14.89
N GLN A 476 20.63 1.13 -14.15
CA GLN A 476 20.17 0.53 -12.89
C GLN A 476 18.67 0.33 -12.95
N PRO A 477 18.15 -0.67 -12.27
CA PRO A 477 18.84 -1.67 -11.43
C PRO A 477 19.46 -2.78 -12.27
N VAL A 478 20.68 -3.19 -11.93
CA VAL A 478 21.35 -4.24 -12.67
C VAL A 478 20.74 -5.60 -12.33
N ASP A 479 20.86 -6.53 -13.26
CA ASP A 479 20.37 -7.88 -13.05
C ASP A 479 21.03 -8.54 -11.84
N PHE A 480 20.29 -9.41 -11.18
CA PHE A 480 20.87 -10.31 -10.18
C PHE A 480 21.79 -11.29 -10.91
N PRO A 481 22.97 -11.55 -10.37
CA PRO A 481 23.87 -12.49 -11.02
C PRO A 481 23.43 -13.93 -10.80
N ARG A 482 23.94 -14.82 -11.62
CA ARG A 482 23.77 -16.24 -11.39
C ARG A 482 24.79 -16.69 -10.33
N GLY A 483 24.49 -17.81 -9.70
CA GLY A 483 25.42 -18.41 -8.74
C GLY A 483 25.30 -17.89 -7.34
N LEU A 484 24.29 -17.08 -7.04
CA LEU A 484 24.05 -16.69 -5.66
C LEU A 484 23.65 -17.90 -4.82
N SER A 485 23.98 -17.87 -3.55
CA SER A 485 23.49 -18.91 -2.66
C SER A 485 21.99 -18.69 -2.42
N LYS A 486 21.36 -19.74 -1.93
CA LYS A 486 19.93 -19.67 -1.60
C LYS A 486 19.65 -18.54 -0.59
N ASP A 487 20.50 -18.43 0.43
CA ASP A 487 20.30 -17.39 1.44
C ASP A 487 20.54 -16.00 0.88
N GLN A 488 21.55 -15.83 0.03
CA GLN A 488 21.79 -14.54 -0.60
C GLN A 488 20.60 -14.13 -1.46
N MET A 489 20.09 -15.07 -2.24
CA MET A 489 18.95 -14.79 -3.10
C MET A 489 17.72 -14.45 -2.28
N ARG A 490 17.48 -15.18 -1.18
CA ARG A 490 16.32 -14.90 -0.34
C ARG A 490 16.33 -13.47 0.17
N LYS A 491 17.50 -13.01 0.64
CA LYS A 491 17.62 -11.64 1.13
C LYS A 491 17.47 -10.63 0.01
N LYS A 492 18.05 -10.89 -1.14
CA LYS A 492 17.95 -9.94 -2.24
C LYS A 492 16.51 -9.81 -2.73
N ILE A 493 15.78 -10.93 -2.74
CA ILE A 493 14.36 -10.86 -3.13
C ILE A 493 13.56 -10.08 -2.10
N PHE A 494 13.88 -10.27 -0.81
CA PHE A 494 13.18 -9.51 0.23
C PHE A 494 13.30 -8.02 -0.02
N TYR A 495 14.52 -7.53 -0.24
CA TYR A 495 14.71 -6.10 -0.46
C TYR A 495 14.14 -5.66 -1.80
N GLU A 496 14.25 -6.50 -2.83
CA GLU A 496 13.73 -6.10 -4.13
C GLU A 496 12.23 -5.91 -4.09
N ARG A 497 11.53 -6.76 -3.34
CA ARG A 497 10.10 -6.57 -3.18
C ARG A 497 9.80 -5.23 -2.50
N LEU A 498 10.60 -4.85 -1.50
CA LEU A 498 10.39 -3.55 -0.85
C LEU A 498 10.61 -2.40 -1.83
N PHE A 499 11.57 -2.53 -2.74
CA PHE A 499 11.82 -1.46 -3.72
C PHE A 499 10.71 -1.41 -4.77
N GLU A 500 10.38 -2.55 -5.36
CA GLU A 500 9.40 -2.58 -6.44
C GLU A 500 8.01 -2.17 -5.94
N LEU A 501 7.63 -2.63 -4.76
CA LEU A 501 6.29 -2.46 -4.24
C LEU A 501 6.22 -1.39 -3.14
N ALA A 502 7.22 -0.54 -3.06
CA ALA A 502 7.28 0.50 -2.04
C ALA A 502 6.00 1.32 -2.02
N ALA A 503 5.48 1.57 -0.82
CA ALA A 503 4.29 2.39 -0.59
C ALA A 503 3.00 1.75 -1.11
N GLU A 504 3.04 0.50 -1.53
CA GLU A 504 1.83 -0.24 -1.85
C GLU A 504 1.46 -1.10 -0.65
N PRO A 505 0.20 -1.51 -0.52
CA PRO A 505 -0.19 -2.27 0.68
C PRO A 505 0.62 -3.52 0.92
N GLU A 506 1.14 -4.12 -0.13
CA GLU A 506 1.92 -5.35 -0.01
C GLU A 506 3.15 -5.18 0.88
N MET A 507 3.65 -3.95 1.01
CA MET A 507 4.82 -3.70 1.85
C MET A 507 4.61 -4.19 3.28
N TYR A 508 3.45 -3.97 3.85
CA TYR A 508 3.15 -4.44 5.20
C TYR A 508 3.35 -5.93 5.33
N PHE A 509 2.85 -6.66 4.34
CA PHE A 509 2.87 -8.13 4.39
C PHE A 509 4.26 -8.69 4.13
N ASP A 510 4.98 -8.08 3.19
CA ASP A 510 6.35 -8.50 2.94
C ASP A 510 7.21 -8.40 4.18
N ILE A 511 7.03 -7.32 4.92
CA ILE A 511 7.86 -7.06 6.10
C ILE A 511 7.58 -8.09 7.18
N ARG A 512 6.38 -8.65 7.21
CA ARG A 512 5.99 -9.57 8.28
C ARG A 512 5.87 -11.02 7.86
N ARG A 513 6.10 -11.34 6.57
CA ARG A 513 5.79 -12.68 6.09
C ARG A 513 6.66 -13.77 6.74
N GLY A 514 7.85 -13.43 7.12
CA GLY A 514 8.75 -14.35 7.83
C GLY A 514 8.77 -14.16 9.33
N GLY A 515 7.72 -13.56 9.88
CA GLY A 515 7.64 -13.35 11.31
C GLY A 515 8.62 -12.30 11.78
N THR A 516 9.15 -12.50 12.98
CA THR A 516 10.03 -11.49 13.54
C THR A 516 11.34 -11.36 12.77
N GLU A 517 11.74 -12.40 12.04
CA GLU A 517 12.99 -12.31 11.28
C GLU A 517 12.91 -11.27 10.17
N THR A 518 11.85 -11.31 9.36
CA THR A 518 11.73 -10.33 8.28
C THR A 518 11.36 -8.95 8.81
N LEU A 519 10.57 -8.90 9.89
CA LEU A 519 10.29 -7.62 10.50
C LEU A 519 11.58 -6.95 10.95
N LYS A 520 12.45 -7.72 11.60
CA LYS A 520 13.73 -7.18 12.06
C LYS A 520 14.58 -6.69 10.89
N MET A 521 14.61 -7.45 9.79
CA MET A 521 15.37 -7.02 8.62
C MET A 521 14.90 -5.66 8.12
N ALA A 522 13.58 -5.46 8.06
CA ALA A 522 13.06 -4.18 7.59
C ALA A 522 13.37 -3.06 8.57
N LEU A 523 13.21 -3.31 9.86
CA LEU A 523 13.42 -2.25 10.85
C LEU A 523 14.88 -1.87 10.96
N GLU A 524 15.78 -2.76 10.63
CA GLU A 524 17.20 -2.42 10.64
C GLU A 524 17.53 -1.41 9.53
N ILE A 525 16.69 -1.28 8.52
CA ILE A 525 16.88 -0.21 7.55
C ILE A 525 16.77 1.15 8.24
N VAL A 526 15.78 1.28 9.11
CA VAL A 526 15.54 2.54 9.80
C VAL A 526 16.49 2.72 10.98
N ASN A 527 16.98 1.62 11.51
CA ASN A 527 17.82 1.63 12.70
C ASN A 527 19.29 1.75 12.34
N ARG A 528 19.61 2.58 11.37
CA ARG A 528 20.98 2.71 10.88
C ARG A 528 21.83 3.50 11.85
N HIS A 529 23.09 3.09 11.95
CA HIS A 529 24.08 3.77 12.77
C HIS A 529 25.21 4.37 11.96
N ASP A 530 25.11 4.30 10.65
CA ASP A 530 26.15 4.85 9.79
C ASP A 530 25.93 6.32 9.44
N ILE A 531 24.84 6.88 9.94
CA ILE A 531 24.53 8.29 9.72
C ILE A 531 24.98 9.04 10.96
N THR A 532 25.75 10.07 10.75
CA THR A 532 26.32 10.79 11.86
C THR A 532 25.34 11.78 12.48
N TYR A 533 25.37 11.84 13.77
CA TYR A 533 24.52 12.75 14.51
C TYR A 533 24.94 14.19 14.41
N GLU A 534 26.17 14.45 14.07
CA GLU A 534 26.63 15.84 13.98
C GLU A 534 25.73 16.63 13.03
N HIS A 535 25.40 16.02 11.91
CA HIS A 535 24.58 16.72 10.94
C HIS A 535 23.18 16.97 11.46
N CYS A 536 22.65 15.97 12.13
CA CYS A 536 21.29 16.09 12.64
C CYS A 536 21.21 17.06 13.80
N GLU A 537 22.18 17.03 14.67
CA GLU A 537 22.17 17.88 15.85
C GLU A 537 22.20 19.36 15.49
N GLY A 538 23.05 19.72 14.58
CA GLY A 538 23.12 21.10 14.16
C GLY A 538 21.80 21.59 13.61
N GLU A 539 21.22 20.75 12.79
CA GLU A 539 19.94 21.07 12.18
C GLU A 539 18.84 21.21 13.24
N ALA A 540 18.80 20.25 14.16
CA ALA A 540 17.78 20.26 15.19
C ALA A 540 17.91 21.50 16.08
N GLN A 541 19.11 21.82 16.46
CA GLN A 541 19.32 23.00 17.31
C GLN A 541 18.93 24.26 16.60
N HIS A 542 19.14 24.29 15.31
CA HIS A 542 18.89 25.46 14.53
C HIS A 542 17.41 25.76 14.39
N ASN A 543 16.61 24.73 14.23
CA ASN A 543 15.24 24.94 13.83
C ASN A 543 14.21 24.27 14.68
N ASN A 544 14.33 24.29 15.92
CA ASN A 544 13.39 23.54 16.70
C ASN A 544 13.89 22.11 16.84
N PRO A 545 14.77 21.90 17.71
CA PRO A 545 15.45 20.62 17.88
C PRO A 545 14.47 19.54 18.29
N ASP A 546 13.88 18.96 17.33
CA ASP A 546 12.87 17.96 17.55
C ASP A 546 13.56 16.65 17.88
N GLN A 547 13.53 16.27 19.14
CA GLN A 547 14.11 15.00 19.56
C GLN A 547 13.48 13.84 18.79
N ARG A 548 12.18 13.96 18.49
CA ARG A 548 11.48 12.94 17.73
C ARG A 548 12.09 12.78 16.34
N PHE A 549 12.51 13.86 15.71
CA PHE A 549 13.14 13.80 14.40
C PHE A 549 14.40 12.93 14.47
N ARG A 550 15.28 13.24 15.41
CA ARG A 550 16.53 12.49 15.54
C ARG A 550 16.27 11.03 15.90
N ASP A 551 15.38 10.83 16.85
CA ASP A 551 15.12 9.49 17.35
C ASP A 551 14.52 8.61 16.25
N ARG A 552 13.63 9.16 15.47
CA ARG A 552 12.99 8.36 14.44
C ARG A 552 13.91 8.04 13.29
N TYR A 553 14.73 9.00 12.91
CA TYR A 553 15.56 8.77 11.74
C TYR A 553 16.81 7.98 12.08
N PHE A 554 17.41 8.31 13.21
CA PHE A 554 18.69 7.72 13.57
C PHE A 554 18.55 6.55 14.53
N GLY A 555 17.35 6.20 14.91
CA GLY A 555 17.13 4.98 15.64
C GLY A 555 17.43 5.05 17.12
N GLU A 556 17.27 6.19 17.71
CA GLU A 556 17.50 6.31 19.15
C GLU A 556 16.20 6.57 19.88
N ASP A 557 16.09 5.98 21.03
CA ASP A 557 15.00 6.21 21.97
C ASP A 557 13.62 6.01 21.36
N ALA A 558 13.07 7.04 20.75
CA ALA A 558 11.67 7.01 20.38
C ALA A 558 11.37 6.14 19.17
N THR A 559 12.38 5.66 18.47
CA THR A 559 12.14 4.82 17.32
C THR A 559 12.56 3.39 17.61
N PHE A 560 13.20 2.76 16.65
CA PHE A 560 13.48 1.35 16.78
C PHE A 560 14.86 1.04 17.34
N TYR A 561 15.62 2.08 17.65
CA TYR A 561 16.95 1.87 18.17
C TYR A 561 16.87 1.06 19.46
N GLY A 562 17.64 -0.02 19.51
CA GLY A 562 17.58 -0.91 20.66
C GLY A 562 16.37 -1.81 20.69
N LYS A 563 15.35 -1.52 19.89
CA LYS A 563 14.14 -2.33 19.90
C LYS A 563 14.18 -3.44 18.88
N VAL A 564 15.04 -3.34 17.89
CA VAL A 564 15.11 -4.40 16.88
C VAL A 564 15.62 -5.71 17.45
N SER A 565 16.22 -5.67 18.63
CA SER A 565 16.65 -6.88 19.33
C SER A 565 15.69 -7.30 20.43
N ASP A 566 14.61 -6.57 20.61
CA ASP A 566 13.63 -6.86 21.66
C ASP A 566 12.55 -7.77 21.07
N GLU A 567 12.58 -9.03 21.46
CA GLU A 567 11.63 -9.99 20.92
C GLU A 567 10.18 -9.63 21.22
N SER A 568 9.92 -9.04 22.38
CA SER A 568 8.55 -8.64 22.69
C SER A 568 8.06 -7.54 21.76
N PHE A 569 8.93 -6.58 21.45
CA PHE A 569 8.57 -5.51 20.54
C PHE A 569 8.29 -6.07 19.14
N LEU A 570 9.17 -6.96 18.67
CA LEU A 570 8.98 -7.53 17.35
C LEU A 570 7.70 -8.37 17.29
N LYS A 571 7.47 -9.17 18.31
CA LYS A 571 6.30 -10.02 18.34
C LYS A 571 5.02 -9.21 18.38
N LYS A 572 5.00 -8.13 19.16
CA LYS A 572 3.84 -7.24 19.21
C LYS A 572 3.51 -6.71 17.82
N ASN A 573 4.54 -6.37 17.06
CA ASN A 573 4.32 -5.66 15.81
C ASN A 573 4.16 -6.55 14.59
N LEU A 574 3.98 -7.84 14.81
CA LEU A 574 3.54 -8.72 13.72
C LEU A 574 2.09 -8.49 13.36
N HIS A 575 1.29 -7.96 14.30
CA HIS A 575 -0.14 -7.75 14.07
C HIS A 575 -0.56 -6.39 14.59
N LEU A 576 -1.68 -5.93 14.10
CA LEU A 576 -2.31 -4.71 14.58
C LEU A 576 -3.17 -5.00 15.80
N PRO A 577 -3.46 -3.98 16.59
CA PRO A 577 -4.38 -4.17 17.71
C PRO A 577 -5.81 -4.34 17.21
N ILE A 578 -6.58 -5.18 17.90
CA ILE A 578 -8.02 -5.23 17.65
C ILE A 578 -8.60 -3.93 18.19
N PRO A 579 -9.42 -3.23 17.41
CA PRO A 579 -9.96 -1.96 17.89
C PRO A 579 -10.75 -2.15 19.17
N HIS A 580 -10.52 -1.27 20.13
CA HIS A 580 -11.14 -1.39 21.44
C HIS A 580 -12.66 -1.42 21.35
N SER A 581 -13.24 -0.57 20.51
CA SER A 581 -14.69 -0.52 20.40
C SER A 581 -15.26 -1.82 19.85
N GLU A 582 -14.49 -2.52 19.01
CA GLU A 582 -14.96 -3.79 18.49
C GLU A 582 -14.86 -4.90 19.52
N LEU A 583 -13.85 -4.87 20.38
CA LEU A 583 -13.81 -5.80 21.50
C LEU A 583 -15.03 -5.62 22.40
N SER A 584 -15.40 -4.37 22.65
CA SER A 584 -16.55 -4.08 23.51
C SER A 584 -17.87 -4.44 22.86
N ALA A 585 -17.99 -4.24 21.55
CA ALA A 585 -19.27 -4.45 20.87
C ALA A 585 -19.52 -5.91 20.52
N ASN A 586 -18.49 -6.73 20.46
CA ASN A 586 -18.63 -8.13 20.06
C ASN A 586 -18.81 -8.98 21.30
N ASP A 587 -20.00 -9.58 21.47
CA ASP A 587 -20.30 -10.42 22.63
C ASP A 587 -19.40 -11.64 22.70
N GLY A 588 -18.80 -12.06 21.60
CA GLY A 588 -17.93 -13.21 21.58
C GLY A 588 -16.48 -12.91 21.94
N LEU A 589 -16.17 -11.63 22.21
CA LEU A 589 -14.81 -11.22 22.53
C LEU A 589 -14.76 -10.58 23.91
N SER A 590 -13.58 -10.59 24.49
CA SER A 590 -13.31 -9.91 25.74
C SER A 590 -11.96 -9.23 25.65
N ALA A 591 -11.61 -8.48 26.68
CA ALA A 591 -10.31 -7.81 26.71
C ALA A 591 -9.16 -8.80 26.61
N ALA A 592 -9.36 -10.03 27.06
CA ALA A 592 -8.31 -11.05 26.99
C ALA A 592 -8.00 -11.47 25.55
N ASP A 593 -8.87 -11.13 24.61
CA ASP A 593 -8.65 -11.49 23.19
C ASP A 593 -7.79 -10.49 22.46
N GLN A 594 -7.39 -9.40 23.11
CA GLN A 594 -6.56 -8.40 22.45
C GLN A 594 -5.23 -9.01 21.98
N ASN A 595 -4.71 -8.52 20.88
CA ASN A 595 -3.46 -9.02 20.36
C ASN A 595 -2.30 -8.69 21.28
N PHE A 596 -1.27 -9.53 21.20
CA PHE A 596 -0.11 -9.46 22.08
C PHE A 596 0.47 -8.05 22.10
N GLY A 597 0.71 -7.54 23.28
CA GLY A 597 1.38 -6.27 23.48
C GLY A 597 0.48 -5.04 23.51
N TYR A 598 -0.81 -5.24 23.24
CA TYR A 598 -1.73 -4.11 23.21
C TYR A 598 -2.72 -4.08 24.40
#